data_57bafc07969ec78fa11b31ba43203c46
#
_entry.id   57bafc07969ec78fa11b31ba43203c46
#
_cell.length_a   1.000
_cell.length_b   1.000
_cell.length_c   1.000
_cell.angle_alpha   90.00
_cell.angle_beta   90.00
_cell.angle_gamma   90.00
#
_symmetry.space_group_name_H-M   'P 1'
#
loop_
_entity.id
_entity.type
_entity.pdbx_description
1 polymer ?
#
loop_
_entity_poly.entity_id
_entity_poly.type
_entity_poly.pdbx_seq_one_letter_code
_entity_poly.pdbx_strand_id
1 'polypeptide(L)'
;MPTNSRLEEAAALDKQIAKLDEDIKRLKVDFDIFFNGSVKRPPLEARARLESQIKRLLDNRALSYSQRYKMNNLIGRFTSYRELWRRTLRARGDDPL
;
A
#
# COMPACT_ATOMS: atom_id res chain seq x y z
N MET A 1 6.93 22.09 22.79
CA MET A 1 8.36 22.11 22.95
C MET A 1 9.05 21.63 21.69
N PRO A 2 9.98 22.40 21.17
CA PRO A 2 10.61 22.07 19.91
C PRO A 2 11.41 20.76 19.92
N THR A 3 11.93 20.36 21.08
CA THR A 3 12.74 19.16 21.17
C THR A 3 11.96 17.88 20.93
N ASN A 4 10.63 17.90 21.09
CA ASN A 4 9.80 16.69 20.91
C ASN A 4 9.24 16.57 19.50
N SER A 5 9.32 17.61 18.70
CA SER A 5 8.66 17.59 17.40
C SER A 5 9.26 16.55 16.44
N ARG A 6 10.57 16.30 16.51
CA ARG A 6 11.20 15.28 15.68
C ARG A 6 10.80 13.87 16.10
N LEU A 7 10.71 13.63 17.39
CA LEU A 7 10.27 12.34 17.92
C LEU A 7 8.81 12.09 17.59
N GLU A 8 7.99 13.13 17.73
CA GLU A 8 6.58 13.05 17.37
C GLU A 8 6.38 12.77 15.88
N GLU A 9 7.17 13.45 15.05
CA GLU A 9 7.12 13.24 13.61
C GLU A 9 7.55 11.83 13.24
N ALA A 10 8.64 11.34 13.84
CA ALA A 10 9.11 9.98 13.61
C ALA A 10 8.07 8.95 14.04
N ALA A 11 7.44 9.17 15.19
CA ALA A 11 6.39 8.27 15.69
C ALA A 11 5.16 8.29 14.78
N ALA A 12 4.81 9.47 14.27
CA ALA A 12 3.69 9.58 13.34
C ALA A 12 3.97 8.84 12.03
N LEU A 13 5.20 8.93 11.53
CA LEU A 13 5.61 8.22 10.32
C LEU A 13 5.60 6.70 10.55
N ASP A 14 6.06 6.24 11.71
CA ASP A 14 6.01 4.82 12.05
C ASP A 14 4.57 4.31 12.03
N LYS A 15 3.63 5.09 12.57
CA LYS A 15 2.21 4.73 12.55
C LYS A 15 1.66 4.67 11.13
N GLN A 16 2.05 5.63 10.29
CA GLN A 16 1.62 5.65 8.90
C GLN A 16 2.15 4.44 8.13
N ILE A 17 3.39 4.06 8.38
CA ILE A 17 3.99 2.88 7.73
C ILE A 17 3.29 1.60 8.20
N ALA A 18 3.01 1.49 9.50
CA ALA A 18 2.29 0.35 10.05
C ALA A 18 0.88 0.24 9.46
N LYS A 19 0.20 1.38 9.31
CA LYS A 19 -1.11 1.42 8.69
C LYS A 19 -1.05 1.00 7.23
N LEU A 20 -0.03 1.46 6.52
CA LEU A 20 0.17 1.07 5.14
C LEU A 20 0.34 -0.44 5.00
N ASP A 21 1.11 -1.06 5.88
CA ASP A 21 1.27 -2.51 5.93
C ASP A 21 -0.08 -3.21 6.09
N GLU A 22 -0.88 -2.75 7.04
CA GLU A 22 -2.22 -3.30 7.26
C GLU A 22 -3.11 -3.12 6.03
N ASP A 23 -3.05 -1.95 5.41
CA ASP A 23 -3.88 -1.64 4.24
C ASP A 23 -3.48 -2.50 3.04
N ILE A 24 -2.20 -2.80 2.88
CA ILE A 24 -1.75 -3.72 1.82
C ILE A 24 -2.29 -5.12 2.05
N LYS A 25 -2.22 -5.61 3.28
CA LYS A 25 -2.77 -6.92 3.64
C LYS A 25 -4.28 -6.97 3.40
N ARG A 26 -4.97 -5.91 3.76
CA ARG A 26 -6.41 -5.81 3.55
C ARG A 26 -6.76 -5.84 2.07
N LEU A 27 -6.00 -5.09 1.27
CA LEU A 27 -6.25 -5.04 -0.16
C LEU A 27 -6.03 -6.41 -0.81
N LYS A 28 -5.02 -7.15 -0.35
CA LYS A 28 -4.81 -8.51 -0.83
C LYS A 28 -6.01 -9.38 -0.57
N VAL A 29 -6.57 -9.31 0.63
CA VAL A 29 -7.78 -10.07 0.98
C VAL A 29 -8.95 -9.65 0.08
N ASP A 30 -9.10 -8.35 -0.13
CA ASP A 30 -10.21 -7.83 -0.94
C ASP A 30 -10.11 -8.31 -2.40
N PHE A 31 -8.91 -8.37 -2.96
CA PHE A 31 -8.72 -8.93 -4.29
C PHE A 31 -8.99 -10.44 -4.31
N ASP A 32 -8.56 -11.16 -3.28
CA ASP A 32 -8.86 -12.59 -3.19
C ASP A 32 -10.37 -12.85 -3.16
N ILE A 33 -11.10 -12.03 -2.43
CA ILE A 33 -12.56 -12.11 -2.36
C ILE A 33 -13.17 -11.86 -3.74
N PHE A 34 -12.64 -10.85 -4.44
CA PHE A 34 -13.11 -10.57 -5.80
C PHE A 34 -12.83 -11.74 -6.75
N PHE A 35 -11.62 -12.28 -6.72
CA PHE A 35 -11.26 -13.39 -7.61
C PHE A 35 -12.02 -14.67 -7.29
N ASN A 36 -12.50 -14.82 -6.07
CA ASN A 36 -13.38 -15.93 -5.68
C ASN A 36 -14.81 -15.74 -6.17
N GLY A 37 -15.13 -14.59 -6.73
CA GLY A 37 -16.46 -14.33 -7.25
C GLY A 37 -17.47 -13.83 -6.23
N SER A 38 -17.02 -13.54 -4.99
CA SER A 38 -17.93 -13.08 -3.92
C SER A 38 -18.39 -11.64 -4.09
N VAL A 39 -17.64 -10.84 -4.84
CA VAL A 39 -18.04 -9.45 -5.17
C VAL A 39 -17.86 -9.26 -6.66
N LYS A 40 -18.63 -8.32 -7.23
CA LYS A 40 -18.68 -8.13 -8.68
C LYS A 40 -17.59 -7.23 -9.23
N ARG A 41 -17.02 -6.36 -8.40
CA ARG A 41 -16.04 -5.36 -8.85
C ARG A 41 -14.74 -5.52 -8.10
N PRO A 42 -13.61 -5.38 -8.79
CA PRO A 42 -12.32 -5.39 -8.12
C PRO A 42 -12.15 -4.11 -7.30
N PRO A 43 -11.37 -4.14 -6.21
CA PRO A 43 -11.19 -2.98 -5.33
C PRO A 43 -10.18 -1.98 -5.92
N LEU A 44 -10.50 -1.39 -7.07
CA LEU A 44 -9.58 -0.51 -7.80
C LEU A 44 -9.39 0.83 -7.10
N GLU A 45 -10.43 1.36 -6.46
CA GLU A 45 -10.31 2.61 -5.71
C GLU A 45 -9.39 2.46 -4.51
N ALA A 46 -9.52 1.35 -3.78
CA ALA A 46 -8.66 1.07 -2.65
C ALA A 46 -7.21 0.92 -3.10
N ARG A 47 -6.98 0.28 -4.25
CA ARG A 47 -5.64 0.17 -4.83
C ARG A 47 -5.07 1.55 -5.16
N ALA A 48 -5.87 2.40 -5.78
CA ALA A 48 -5.43 3.74 -6.15
C ALA A 48 -5.10 4.59 -4.92
N ARG A 49 -5.91 4.47 -3.85
CA ARG A 49 -5.62 5.18 -2.60
C ARG A 49 -4.30 4.74 -1.99
N LEU A 50 -4.04 3.44 -2.00
CA LEU A 50 -2.77 2.90 -1.51
C LEU A 50 -1.58 3.41 -2.31
N GLU A 51 -1.70 3.44 -3.63
CA GLU A 51 -0.65 3.97 -4.49
C GLU A 51 -0.34 5.42 -4.16
N SER A 52 -1.38 6.22 -3.92
CA SER A 52 -1.21 7.62 -3.53
C SER A 52 -0.54 7.77 -2.17
N GLN A 53 -0.90 6.91 -1.21
CA GLN A 53 -0.30 6.92 0.12
C GLN A 53 1.17 6.54 0.07
N ILE A 54 1.51 5.53 -0.71
CA ILE A 54 2.90 5.10 -0.90
C ILE A 54 3.72 6.25 -1.46
N LYS A 55 3.21 6.90 -2.49
CA LYS A 55 3.92 8.00 -3.13
C LYS A 55 4.15 9.15 -2.15
N ARG A 56 3.14 9.52 -1.38
CA ARG A 56 3.25 10.58 -0.38
C ARG A 56 4.29 10.28 0.67
N LEU A 57 4.29 9.04 1.17
CA LEU A 57 5.27 8.64 2.18
C LEU A 57 6.68 8.61 1.61
N LEU A 58 6.86 8.13 0.39
CA LEU A 58 8.18 8.11 -0.23
C LEU A 58 8.74 9.51 -0.45
N ASP A 59 7.87 10.48 -0.71
CA ASP A 59 8.30 11.86 -0.93
C ASP A 59 8.61 12.59 0.37
N ASN A 60 8.33 11.98 1.51
CA ASN A 60 8.58 12.61 2.81
C ASN A 60 10.07 12.54 3.15
N ARG A 61 10.69 13.71 3.23
CA ARG A 61 12.13 13.80 3.50
C ARG A 61 12.50 13.47 4.94
N ALA A 62 11.52 13.44 5.83
CA ALA A 62 11.75 13.13 7.23
C ALA A 62 11.88 11.62 7.51
N LEU A 63 11.66 10.77 6.51
CA LEU A 63 11.84 9.33 6.68
C LEU A 63 13.27 9.01 7.06
N SER A 64 13.44 8.27 8.15
CA SER A 64 14.73 7.76 8.56
C SER A 64 15.18 6.65 7.61
N TYR A 65 16.45 6.29 7.71
CA TYR A 65 16.99 5.17 6.93
C TYR A 65 16.21 3.88 7.21
N SER A 66 15.94 3.61 8.49
CA SER A 66 15.18 2.44 8.92
C SER A 66 13.76 2.44 8.36
N GLN A 67 13.11 3.60 8.37
CA GLN A 67 11.76 3.76 7.82
C GLN A 67 11.75 3.54 6.32
N ARG A 68 12.75 4.05 5.61
CA ARG A 68 12.86 3.81 4.16
C ARG A 68 13.05 2.34 3.84
N TYR A 69 13.81 1.64 4.66
CA TYR A 69 13.99 0.21 4.48
C TYR A 69 12.66 -0.53 4.61
N LYS A 70 11.88 -0.19 5.64
CA LYS A 70 10.55 -0.77 5.82
C LYS A 70 9.64 -0.45 4.65
N MET A 71 9.66 0.80 4.19
CA MET A 71 8.87 1.21 3.03
C MET A 71 9.24 0.42 1.80
N ASN A 72 10.52 0.24 1.54
CA ASN A 72 10.98 -0.53 0.37
C ASN A 72 10.47 -1.96 0.41
N ASN A 73 10.44 -2.58 1.59
CA ASN A 73 9.89 -3.93 1.75
C ASN A 73 8.39 -3.96 1.45
N LEU A 74 7.66 -2.99 1.95
CA LEU A 74 6.22 -2.90 1.71
C LEU A 74 5.93 -2.68 0.23
N ILE A 75 6.67 -1.79 -0.39
CA ILE A 75 6.52 -1.48 -1.82
C ILE A 75 6.82 -2.71 -2.67
N GLY A 76 7.87 -3.46 -2.33
CA GLY A 76 8.19 -4.69 -3.04
C GLY A 76 7.04 -5.68 -3.00
N ARG A 77 6.45 -5.86 -1.81
CA ARG A 77 5.29 -6.74 -1.63
C ARG A 77 4.09 -6.25 -2.43
N PHE A 78 3.80 -4.96 -2.32
CA PHE A 78 2.68 -4.37 -3.04
C PHE A 78 2.86 -4.49 -4.56
N THR A 79 4.06 -4.24 -5.06
CA THR A 79 4.35 -4.34 -6.49
C THR A 79 4.12 -5.77 -6.98
N SER A 80 4.53 -6.77 -6.21
CA SER A 80 4.32 -8.17 -6.56
C SER A 80 2.83 -8.51 -6.61
N TYR A 81 2.07 -8.07 -5.62
CA TYR A 81 0.62 -8.27 -5.61
C TYR A 81 -0.04 -7.58 -6.79
N ARG A 82 0.34 -6.33 -7.05
CA ARG A 82 -0.25 -5.54 -8.15
C ARG A 82 -0.03 -6.23 -9.49
N GLU A 83 1.17 -6.75 -9.71
CA GLU A 83 1.50 -7.48 -10.94
C GLU A 83 0.65 -8.74 -11.08
N LEU A 84 0.48 -9.48 -9.98
CA LEU A 84 -0.36 -10.66 -9.98
C LEU A 84 -1.82 -10.31 -10.29
N TRP A 85 -2.36 -9.30 -9.62
CA TRP A 85 -3.75 -8.87 -9.85
C TRP A 85 -3.96 -8.44 -11.28
N ARG A 86 -3.01 -7.67 -11.81
CA ARG A 86 -3.08 -7.18 -13.19
C ARG A 86 -3.12 -8.32 -14.19
N ARG A 87 -2.25 -9.31 -14.03
CA ARG A 87 -2.23 -10.48 -14.91
C ARG A 87 -3.50 -11.30 -14.80
N THR A 88 -4.00 -11.47 -13.58
CA THR A 88 -5.22 -12.24 -13.37
C THR A 88 -6.44 -11.53 -13.97
N LEU A 89 -6.52 -10.21 -13.79
CA LEU A 89 -7.59 -9.42 -14.39
C LEU A 89 -7.55 -9.52 -15.91
N ARG A 90 -6.37 -9.40 -16.49
CA ARG A 90 -6.20 -9.48 -17.93
C ARG A 90 -6.58 -10.86 -18.47
N ALA A 91 -6.16 -11.92 -17.79
CA ALA A 91 -6.49 -13.29 -18.20
C ALA A 91 -7.98 -13.56 -18.15
N ARG A 92 -8.71 -12.89 -17.25
CA ARG A 92 -10.16 -13.02 -17.14
C ARG A 92 -10.92 -12.10 -18.07
N GLY A 93 -10.22 -11.21 -18.78
CA GLY A 93 -10.87 -10.21 -19.62
C GLY A 93 -11.46 -9.05 -18.83
N ASP A 94 -11.08 -8.91 -17.55
CA ASP A 94 -11.59 -7.87 -16.64
C ASP A 94 -10.65 -6.70 -16.49
N ASP A 95 -9.58 -6.64 -17.28
CA ASP A 95 -8.59 -5.56 -17.19
C ASP A 95 -9.26 -4.23 -17.53
N PRO A 96 -9.30 -3.26 -16.59
CA PRO A 96 -9.93 -1.98 -16.83
C PRO A 96 -9.14 -1.05 -17.73
N LEU A 97 -7.93 -1.41 -18.05
CA LEU A 97 -7.09 -0.65 -18.94
C LEU A 97 -7.12 -1.26 -20.33
#